data_980873f15d122d41cf256b5ea40c960e
#
_entry.id   980873f15d122d41cf256b5ea40c960e
#
_cell.length_a   1.000
_cell.length_b   1.000
_cell.length_c   1.000
_cell.angle_alpha   90.00
_cell.angle_beta   90.00
_cell.angle_gamma   90.00
#
_symmetry.space_group_name_H-M   'P 1'
#
loop_
_entity.id
_entity.type
_entity.pdbx_description
1 polymer ?
#
loop_
_entity_poly.entity_id
_entity_poly.type
_entity_poly.pdbx_seq_one_letter_code
_entity_poly.pdbx_strand_id
1 'polypeptide(L)'
;MSMDADSIRRFLHAQVACWNAGDQAGFFAAYRDAAPGGLSIEYVGRPPSDGWPVLAAMWERQNASITIEELAAVVNGNEVACHNRNRVKGTERVIETIELYRFDAGGALLVRYFVGPA
;
A
#
# COMPACT_ATOMS: atom_id res chain seq x y z
N MET A 1 10.69 4.92 17.11
CA MET A 1 9.29 5.08 17.52
C MET A 1 8.43 4.13 16.69
N SER A 2 7.67 3.28 17.34
CA SER A 2 6.82 2.33 16.62
C SER A 2 5.46 2.95 16.29
N MET A 3 4.88 2.51 15.20
CA MET A 3 3.52 2.89 14.81
C MET A 3 2.51 2.16 15.69
N ASP A 4 1.55 2.88 16.24
CA ASP A 4 0.41 2.25 16.92
C ASP A 4 -0.70 1.88 15.94
N ALA A 5 -1.70 1.13 16.41
CA ALA A 5 -2.77 0.64 15.56
C ALA A 5 -3.54 1.79 14.88
N ASP A 6 -3.79 2.87 15.59
CA ASP A 6 -4.53 4.01 15.03
C ASP A 6 -3.73 4.70 13.92
N SER A 7 -2.42 4.88 14.13
CA SER A 7 -1.52 5.47 13.13
C SER A 7 -1.43 4.58 11.89
N ILE A 8 -1.34 3.27 12.08
CA ILE A 8 -1.33 2.31 10.96
C ILE A 8 -2.63 2.41 10.15
N ARG A 9 -3.78 2.43 10.82
CA ARG A 9 -5.08 2.54 10.13
C ARG A 9 -5.22 3.87 9.40
N ARG A 10 -4.77 4.97 9.99
CA ARG A 10 -4.80 6.29 9.33
C ARG A 10 -3.94 6.29 8.07
N PHE A 11 -2.74 5.69 8.14
CA PHE A 11 -1.87 5.58 6.97
C PHE A 11 -2.55 4.78 5.85
N LEU A 12 -3.09 3.61 6.17
CA LEU A 12 -3.74 2.75 5.17
C LEU A 12 -4.89 3.50 4.49
N HIS A 13 -5.74 4.15 5.27
CA HIS A 13 -6.88 4.87 4.74
C HIS A 13 -6.44 6.09 3.91
N ALA A 14 -5.46 6.85 4.40
CA ALA A 14 -5.01 8.07 3.73
C ALA A 14 -4.38 7.75 2.37
N GLN A 15 -3.55 6.72 2.27
CA GLN A 15 -2.91 6.40 0.99
C GLN A 15 -3.93 5.90 -0.04
N VAL A 16 -4.94 5.15 0.37
CA VAL A 16 -6.02 4.73 -0.52
C VAL A 16 -6.86 5.92 -0.96
N ALA A 17 -7.22 6.82 -0.02
CA ALA A 17 -8.00 8.01 -0.35
C ALA A 17 -7.26 8.90 -1.35
N CYS A 18 -5.95 9.10 -1.16
CA CYS A 18 -5.13 9.89 -2.10
C CYS A 18 -5.02 9.20 -3.47
N TRP A 19 -4.85 7.89 -3.48
CA TRP A 19 -4.83 7.12 -4.73
C TRP A 19 -6.11 7.33 -5.53
N ASN A 20 -7.26 7.13 -4.87
CA ASN A 20 -8.56 7.24 -5.52
C ASN A 20 -8.91 8.66 -5.95
N ALA A 21 -8.36 9.66 -5.26
CA ALA A 21 -8.56 11.07 -5.61
C ALA A 21 -7.61 11.56 -6.70
N GLY A 22 -6.63 10.76 -7.11
CA GLY A 22 -5.59 11.21 -8.04
C GLY A 22 -4.62 12.21 -7.41
N ASP A 23 -4.51 12.21 -6.08
CA ASP A 23 -3.61 13.09 -5.33
C ASP A 23 -2.25 12.43 -5.18
N GLN A 24 -1.41 12.57 -6.20
CA GLN A 24 -0.07 11.97 -6.23
C GLN A 24 0.80 12.48 -5.08
N ALA A 25 0.82 13.77 -4.85
CA ALA A 25 1.64 14.38 -3.80
C ALA A 25 1.24 13.86 -2.41
N GLY A 26 -0.06 13.76 -2.14
CA GLY A 26 -0.58 13.23 -0.87
C GLY A 26 -0.28 11.75 -0.70
N PHE A 27 -0.39 10.98 -1.77
CA PHE A 27 -0.08 9.55 -1.75
C PHE A 27 1.38 9.30 -1.36
N PHE A 28 2.31 9.98 -2.02
CA PHE A 28 3.73 9.84 -1.71
C PHE A 28 4.08 10.39 -0.32
N ALA A 29 3.43 11.49 0.10
CA ALA A 29 3.64 12.05 1.43
C ALA A 29 3.21 11.07 2.52
N ALA A 30 2.10 10.36 2.34
CA ALA A 30 1.65 9.35 3.29
C ALA A 30 2.70 8.25 3.48
N TYR A 31 3.29 7.76 2.38
CA TYR A 31 4.36 6.76 2.46
C TYR A 31 5.64 7.32 3.08
N ARG A 32 6.03 8.55 2.75
CA ARG A 32 7.23 9.17 3.35
C ARG A 32 7.08 9.31 4.87
N ASP A 33 5.91 9.74 5.31
CA ASP A 33 5.63 9.91 6.75
C ASP A 33 5.62 8.55 7.47
N ALA A 34 5.14 7.49 6.81
CA ALA A 34 5.05 6.16 7.39
C ALA A 34 6.38 5.39 7.35
N ALA A 35 7.30 5.79 6.47
CA ALA A 35 8.55 5.05 6.22
C ALA A 35 9.78 5.96 6.30
N PRO A 36 10.00 6.68 7.43
CA PRO A 36 11.15 7.57 7.54
C PRO A 36 12.49 6.84 7.48
N GLY A 37 12.52 5.55 7.81
CA GLY A 37 13.73 4.72 7.77
C GLY A 37 13.93 3.97 6.46
N GLY A 38 13.03 4.16 5.48
CA GLY A 38 13.13 3.52 4.17
C GLY A 38 11.91 2.68 3.84
N LEU A 39 11.75 2.40 2.57
CA LEU A 39 10.62 1.62 2.05
C LEU A 39 11.14 0.48 1.18
N SER A 40 10.69 -0.73 1.47
CA SER A 40 10.93 -1.91 0.63
C SER A 40 9.58 -2.46 0.18
N ILE A 41 9.50 -2.88 -1.07
CA ILE A 41 8.30 -3.50 -1.61
C ILE A 41 8.67 -4.84 -2.20
N GLU A 42 7.85 -5.84 -1.88
CA GLU A 42 7.99 -7.20 -2.37
C GLU A 42 6.67 -7.63 -3.00
N TYR A 43 6.73 -7.99 -4.29
CA TYR A 43 5.66 -8.79 -4.89
C TYR A 43 6.00 -10.23 -4.60
N VAL A 44 5.14 -10.94 -3.87
CA VAL A 44 5.42 -12.31 -3.42
C VAL A 44 5.71 -13.20 -4.61
N GLY A 45 6.84 -13.90 -4.56
CA GLY A 45 7.40 -14.66 -5.67
C GLY A 45 8.61 -13.99 -6.31
N ARG A 46 8.91 -12.75 -5.95
CA ARG A 46 10.10 -11.99 -6.39
C ARG A 46 10.81 -11.41 -5.19
N PRO A 47 12.12 -11.11 -5.26
CA PRO A 47 12.82 -10.49 -4.15
C PRO A 47 12.28 -9.08 -3.83
N PRO A 48 12.38 -8.65 -2.57
CA PRO A 48 12.08 -7.26 -2.22
C PRO A 48 13.03 -6.31 -2.95
N SER A 49 12.55 -5.10 -3.22
CA SER A 49 13.34 -4.04 -3.83
C SER A 49 13.06 -2.71 -3.16
N ASP A 50 13.89 -1.70 -3.47
CA ASP A 50 13.64 -0.32 -3.02
C ASP A 50 12.24 0.09 -3.45
N GLY A 51 11.44 0.53 -2.48
CA GLY A 51 10.02 0.77 -2.71
C GLY A 51 9.70 2.05 -3.45
N TRP A 52 10.58 3.06 -3.40
CA TRP A 52 10.26 4.36 -3.99
C TRP A 52 10.09 4.28 -5.50
N PRO A 53 11.01 3.66 -6.26
CA PRO A 53 10.80 3.47 -7.70
C PRO A 53 9.60 2.58 -8.02
N VAL A 54 9.31 1.61 -7.15
CA VAL A 54 8.15 0.72 -7.34
C VAL A 54 6.85 1.50 -7.20
N LEU A 55 6.73 2.36 -6.16
CA LEU A 55 5.55 3.21 -5.99
C LEU A 55 5.38 4.17 -7.17
N ALA A 56 6.47 4.78 -7.63
CA ALA A 56 6.42 5.71 -8.75
C ALA A 56 5.92 5.02 -10.02
N ALA A 57 6.42 3.83 -10.31
CA ALA A 57 5.98 3.05 -11.46
C ALA A 57 4.53 2.59 -11.33
N MET A 58 4.12 2.20 -10.13
CA MET A 58 2.73 1.81 -9.84
C MET A 58 1.77 2.97 -10.11
N TRP A 59 2.10 4.16 -9.61
CA TRP A 59 1.28 5.35 -9.85
C TRP A 59 1.16 5.64 -11.33
N GLU A 60 2.30 5.70 -12.02
CA GLU A 60 2.35 6.07 -13.43
C GLU A 60 1.59 5.09 -14.31
N ARG A 61 1.68 3.80 -14.01
CA ARG A 61 1.09 2.75 -14.84
C ARG A 61 -0.37 2.44 -14.51
N GLN A 62 -0.79 2.67 -13.26
CA GLN A 62 -2.05 2.11 -12.77
C GLN A 62 -3.03 3.12 -12.21
N ASN A 63 -2.60 4.28 -11.73
CA ASN A 63 -3.51 5.20 -11.04
C ASN A 63 -4.69 5.63 -11.89
N ALA A 64 -4.47 5.91 -13.18
CA ALA A 64 -5.53 6.37 -14.06
C ALA A 64 -6.61 5.32 -14.33
N SER A 65 -6.28 4.03 -14.14
CA SER A 65 -7.18 2.94 -14.53
C SER A 65 -7.69 2.09 -13.35
N ILE A 66 -7.16 2.29 -12.14
CA ILE A 66 -7.53 1.46 -11.00
C ILE A 66 -8.06 2.30 -9.84
N THR A 67 -9.19 1.87 -9.28
CA THR A 67 -9.76 2.37 -8.02
C THR A 67 -9.62 1.29 -6.97
N ILE A 68 -9.23 1.65 -5.76
CA ILE A 68 -9.01 0.70 -4.67
C ILE A 68 -10.19 0.76 -3.70
N GLU A 69 -10.70 -0.41 -3.35
CA GLU A 69 -11.73 -0.59 -2.32
C GLU A 69 -11.10 -1.35 -1.14
N GLU A 70 -11.10 -0.72 0.04
CA GLU A 70 -10.62 -1.36 1.26
C GLU A 70 -11.72 -2.25 1.81
N LEU A 71 -11.45 -3.56 1.96
CA LEU A 71 -12.44 -4.50 2.47
C LEU A 71 -12.22 -4.83 3.94
N ALA A 72 -10.98 -5.06 4.34
CA ALA A 72 -10.66 -5.47 5.71
C ALA A 72 -9.21 -5.15 6.03
N ALA A 73 -8.94 -4.90 7.30
CA ALA A 73 -7.57 -4.77 7.82
C ALA A 73 -7.52 -5.35 9.23
N VAL A 74 -6.48 -6.13 9.50
CA VAL A 74 -6.23 -6.71 10.81
C VAL A 74 -4.83 -6.25 11.26
N VAL A 75 -4.79 -5.48 12.33
CA VAL A 75 -3.55 -4.97 12.90
C VAL A 75 -3.12 -5.86 14.06
N ASN A 76 -1.86 -6.22 14.08
CA ASN A 76 -1.25 -6.94 15.19
C ASN A 76 0.13 -6.34 15.47
N GLY A 77 0.24 -5.56 16.56
CA GLY A 77 1.49 -4.89 16.90
C GLY A 77 1.91 -3.89 15.83
N ASN A 78 3.09 -4.11 15.25
CA ASN A 78 3.65 -3.26 14.20
C ASN A 78 3.37 -3.78 12.78
N GLU A 79 2.46 -4.72 12.64
CA GLU A 79 2.13 -5.31 11.34
C GLU A 79 0.63 -5.19 11.08
N VAL A 80 0.27 -5.14 9.82
CA VAL A 80 -1.12 -5.17 9.39
C VAL A 80 -1.24 -6.02 8.14
N ALA A 81 -2.32 -6.80 8.08
CA ALA A 81 -2.74 -7.50 6.88
C ALA A 81 -4.03 -6.87 6.40
N CYS A 82 -4.09 -6.48 5.14
CA CYS A 82 -5.31 -5.91 4.58
C CYS A 82 -5.71 -6.63 3.29
N HIS A 83 -7.01 -6.65 3.06
CA HIS A 83 -7.62 -7.18 1.86
C HIS A 83 -8.21 -6.01 1.09
N ASN A 84 -7.71 -5.77 -0.10
CA ASN A 84 -8.20 -4.74 -0.99
C ASN A 84 -8.73 -5.36 -2.28
N ARG A 85 -9.69 -4.65 -2.87
CA ARG A 85 -10.22 -4.98 -4.17
C ARG A 85 -9.85 -3.86 -5.12
N ASN A 86 -9.13 -4.20 -6.18
CA ASN A 86 -8.64 -3.23 -7.16
C ASN A 86 -9.52 -3.33 -8.40
N ARG A 87 -10.36 -2.30 -8.61
CA ARG A 87 -11.31 -2.29 -9.72
C ARG A 87 -10.69 -1.60 -10.92
N VAL A 88 -10.74 -2.25 -12.08
CA VAL A 88 -10.26 -1.67 -13.33
C VAL A 88 -11.40 -0.85 -13.93
N LYS A 89 -11.22 0.47 -13.99
CA LYS A 89 -12.25 1.43 -14.44
C LYS A 89 -12.73 1.09 -15.84
N GLY A 90 -14.04 1.24 -16.04
CA GLY A 90 -14.65 0.99 -17.35
C GLY A 90 -14.80 -0.48 -17.69
N THR A 91 -14.50 -1.39 -16.76
CA THR A 91 -14.64 -2.83 -16.95
C THR A 91 -15.25 -3.46 -15.70
N GLU A 92 -15.56 -4.76 -15.78
CA GLU A 92 -15.98 -5.54 -14.61
C GLU A 92 -14.83 -6.27 -13.95
N ARG A 93 -13.58 -6.06 -14.41
CA ARG A 93 -12.40 -6.73 -13.83
C ARG A 93 -12.10 -6.20 -12.45
N VAL A 94 -11.83 -7.13 -11.55
CA VAL A 94 -11.43 -6.87 -10.17
C VAL A 94 -10.22 -7.74 -9.87
N ILE A 95 -9.19 -7.12 -9.30
CA ILE A 95 -7.98 -7.83 -8.87
C ILE A 95 -7.94 -7.77 -7.35
N GLU A 96 -8.01 -8.95 -6.71
CA GLU A 96 -7.93 -9.05 -5.26
C GLU A 96 -6.47 -9.00 -4.83
N THR A 97 -6.18 -8.25 -3.77
CA THR A 97 -4.85 -8.25 -3.15
C THR A 97 -4.97 -8.46 -1.66
N ILE A 98 -4.02 -9.22 -1.11
CA ILE A 98 -3.70 -9.19 0.32
C ILE A 98 -2.37 -8.46 0.44
N GLU A 99 -2.31 -7.48 1.34
CA GLU A 99 -1.14 -6.64 1.49
C GLU A 99 -0.70 -6.69 2.95
N LEU A 100 0.57 -7.00 3.17
CA LEU A 100 1.17 -7.04 4.49
C LEU A 100 2.11 -5.86 4.63
N TYR A 101 1.91 -5.06 5.68
CA TYR A 101 2.76 -3.91 6.00
C TYR A 101 3.43 -4.17 7.35
N ARG A 102 4.75 -4.09 7.40
CA ARG A 102 5.49 -4.21 8.65
C ARG A 102 6.30 -2.94 8.88
N PHE A 103 6.05 -2.30 10.03
CA PHE A 103 6.71 -1.07 10.44
C PHE A 103 7.73 -1.43 11.52
N ASP A 104 9.02 -1.39 11.20
CA ASP A 104 10.01 -1.76 12.20
C ASP A 104 10.40 -0.57 13.11
N ALA A 105 11.13 -0.88 14.18
CA ALA A 105 11.48 0.11 15.21
C ALA A 105 12.38 1.23 14.67
N GLY A 106 13.11 0.99 13.58
CA GLY A 106 13.96 1.99 12.94
C GLY A 106 13.24 2.87 11.94
N GLY A 107 11.93 2.69 11.81
CA GLY A 107 11.11 3.49 10.88
C GLY A 107 11.10 2.97 9.44
N ALA A 108 11.68 1.80 9.19
CA ALA A 108 11.59 1.18 7.86
C ALA A 108 10.24 0.47 7.70
N LEU A 109 9.69 0.56 6.52
CA LEU A 109 8.44 -0.09 6.15
C LEU A 109 8.71 -1.14 5.07
N LEU A 110 8.26 -2.35 5.32
CA LEU A 110 8.22 -3.41 4.31
C LEU A 110 6.78 -3.67 3.92
N VAL A 111 6.49 -3.62 2.62
CA VAL A 111 5.18 -3.94 2.06
C VAL A 111 5.32 -5.20 1.22
N ARG A 112 4.45 -6.18 1.46
CA ARG A 112 4.41 -7.41 0.67
C ARG A 112 3.04 -7.54 0.02
N TYR A 113 3.03 -7.66 -1.30
CA TYR A 113 1.80 -7.80 -2.08
C TYR A 113 1.59 -9.24 -2.52
N PHE A 114 0.42 -9.79 -2.15
CA PHE A 114 -0.10 -11.04 -2.71
C PHE A 114 -1.17 -10.63 -3.70
N VAL A 115 -0.88 -10.81 -4.99
CA VAL A 115 -1.77 -10.39 -6.06
C VAL A 115 -2.48 -11.61 -6.63
N GLY A 116 -3.81 -11.60 -6.55
CA GLY A 116 -4.63 -12.68 -7.10
C GLY A 116 -4.74 -12.59 -8.62
N PRO A 117 -5.21 -13.66 -9.25
CA PRO A 117 -5.50 -13.62 -10.69
C PRO A 117 -6.64 -12.64 -10.98
N ALA A 118 -6.56 -12.01 -12.12
CA ALA A 118 -7.59 -11.07 -12.58
C ALA A 118 -8.81 -11.81 -13.13
#